data_ddeb91843b22ea416ad96f19ebe71e76
#
_entry.id   ddeb91843b22ea416ad96f19ebe71e76
#
_cell.length_a   1.000
_cell.length_b   1.000
_cell.length_c   1.000
_cell.angle_alpha   90.00
_cell.angle_beta   90.00
_cell.angle_gamma   90.00
#
_symmetry.space_group_name_H-M   'P 1'
#
loop_
_entity.id
_entity.type
_entity.pdbx_description
1 polymer ?
#
loop_
_entity_poly.entity_id
_entity_poly.type
_entity_poly.pdbx_seq_one_letter_code
_entity_poly.pdbx_strand_id
1 'polypeptide(L)'
;MKYIPEPFKIKMVEPIAMTSREERANILARAHYNMFGLPAESVYIDLLTDSGTGAMSDAQWAAVMRGDEAYSGGRSYMHLMDVAGSIFGYSYIQPVHQGRAAEKVLMPLLVSRPGQLVVANTFFDTTRAHVGLAGGRPVDNVCSEGLDSAKVAPFKGNMDVAGLEKLIAEHGDDIAAIVMTVTNNSVGGQPVSLQNMRETYEVAHKHAIPVCLDAARYAENAYFIHEREEGCQDRSLRDIVAEMFRYGDMFVMSAKKDAIVNMGGLLGVREDGELAEKVKSNVISFEGYLTYGGLAGRDLEALAVGLEEGLDMDWQRYRVGQIQYLGDQLEEAGVPFQSPVGGHAVFIDAGRMLPHLAWKQYPGHALANQLYLDAGIRSCDIGPYLMDRDPVTQEEQQAPFEFTRLAVPRRVYTQSHMDVVAEAVTKIAREPEKVPGYRITWEPPVLRHFTSRLEPIR
;
A
#
# COMPACT_ATOMS: atom_id res chain seq x y z
N MET A 1 -16.40 13.18 -21.37
CA MET A 1 -17.69 12.67 -20.84
C MET A 1 -17.73 12.99 -19.35
N LYS A 2 -18.90 13.16 -18.75
CA LYS A 2 -19.03 13.45 -17.31
C LYS A 2 -18.59 12.26 -16.43
N TYR A 3 -18.81 11.05 -16.92
CA TYR A 3 -18.45 9.81 -16.22
C TYR A 3 -17.39 9.05 -17.01
N ILE A 4 -16.49 8.39 -16.31
CA ILE A 4 -15.49 7.49 -16.89
C ILE A 4 -16.10 6.09 -16.87
N PRO A 5 -16.38 5.46 -18.02
CA PRO A 5 -16.96 4.11 -18.03
C PRO A 5 -15.91 3.08 -17.64
N GLU A 6 -16.39 1.96 -17.08
CA GLU A 6 -15.57 0.79 -16.84
C GLU A 6 -14.97 0.26 -18.16
N PRO A 7 -13.64 0.08 -18.25
CA PRO A 7 -13.00 -0.50 -19.44
C PRO A 7 -13.08 -2.04 -19.46
N PHE A 8 -14.00 -2.64 -18.68
CA PHE A 8 -14.19 -4.09 -18.55
C PHE A 8 -15.66 -4.46 -18.42
N LYS A 9 -15.97 -5.77 -18.63
CA LYS A 9 -17.28 -6.37 -18.36
C LYS A 9 -17.17 -7.38 -17.24
N ILE A 10 -18.14 -7.39 -16.32
CA ILE A 10 -18.22 -8.37 -15.23
C ILE A 10 -18.73 -9.70 -15.80
N LYS A 11 -17.93 -10.77 -15.68
CA LYS A 11 -18.28 -12.13 -16.14
C LYS A 11 -18.44 -13.12 -15.00
N MET A 12 -17.91 -12.81 -13.81
CA MET A 12 -17.98 -13.64 -12.63
C MET A 12 -18.49 -12.81 -11.46
N VAL A 13 -19.37 -13.37 -10.64
CA VAL A 13 -19.96 -12.70 -9.47
C VAL A 13 -19.81 -13.59 -8.24
N GLU A 14 -19.53 -12.97 -7.11
CA GLU A 14 -19.52 -13.58 -5.79
C GLU A 14 -20.65 -12.99 -4.96
N PRO A 15 -21.59 -13.82 -4.44
CA PRO A 15 -22.70 -13.33 -3.63
C PRO A 15 -22.22 -12.68 -2.33
N ILE A 16 -22.83 -11.56 -1.96
CA ILE A 16 -22.56 -10.86 -0.70
C ILE A 16 -23.74 -11.11 0.26
N ALA A 17 -23.42 -11.49 1.50
CA ALA A 17 -24.43 -11.64 2.55
C ALA A 17 -24.82 -10.27 3.11
N MET A 18 -26.14 -10.04 3.21
CA MET A 18 -26.71 -8.82 3.81
C MET A 18 -27.03 -9.09 5.27
N THR A 19 -26.24 -8.56 6.18
CA THR A 19 -26.41 -8.69 7.63
C THR A 19 -27.21 -7.53 8.21
N SER A 20 -28.00 -7.79 9.26
CA SER A 20 -28.65 -6.75 10.04
C SER A 20 -27.64 -6.05 10.97
N ARG A 21 -28.01 -4.85 11.46
CA ARG A 21 -27.18 -4.12 12.44
C ARG A 21 -26.96 -4.91 13.73
N GLU A 22 -27.97 -5.69 14.18
CA GLU A 22 -27.89 -6.52 15.40
C GLU A 22 -26.91 -7.69 15.21
N GLU A 23 -26.97 -8.37 14.06
CA GLU A 23 -26.00 -9.42 13.71
C GLU A 23 -24.58 -8.87 13.68
N ARG A 24 -24.36 -7.71 13.02
CA ARG A 24 -23.06 -7.05 12.96
C ARG A 24 -22.54 -6.65 14.35
N ALA A 25 -23.40 -6.17 15.25
CA ALA A 25 -23.01 -5.85 16.62
C ALA A 25 -22.49 -7.08 17.38
N ASN A 26 -23.17 -8.23 17.22
CA ASN A 26 -22.79 -9.48 17.84
C ASN A 26 -21.48 -10.04 17.23
N ILE A 27 -21.30 -9.92 15.92
CA ILE A 27 -20.07 -10.34 15.21
C ILE A 27 -18.89 -9.48 15.65
N LEU A 28 -19.06 -8.15 15.68
CA LEU A 28 -18.05 -7.19 16.09
C LEU A 28 -17.55 -7.43 17.52
N ALA A 29 -18.48 -7.70 18.45
CA ALA A 29 -18.14 -8.03 19.83
C ALA A 29 -17.33 -9.33 19.93
N ARG A 30 -17.69 -10.38 19.16
CA ARG A 30 -16.93 -11.63 19.11
C ARG A 30 -15.56 -11.48 18.47
N ALA A 31 -15.40 -10.55 17.53
CA ALA A 31 -14.13 -10.17 16.92
C ALA A 31 -13.30 -9.24 17.85
N HIS A 32 -13.74 -9.00 19.08
CA HIS A 32 -13.10 -8.07 20.01
C HIS A 32 -12.88 -6.67 19.41
N TYR A 33 -13.84 -6.20 18.61
CA TYR A 33 -13.82 -4.91 17.92
C TYR A 33 -12.58 -4.71 17.03
N ASN A 34 -11.94 -5.78 16.57
CA ASN A 34 -10.82 -5.74 15.64
C ASN A 34 -11.30 -6.05 14.22
N MET A 35 -11.08 -5.13 13.29
CA MET A 35 -11.52 -5.26 11.89
C MET A 35 -10.91 -6.46 11.18
N PHE A 36 -9.68 -6.88 11.56
CA PHE A 36 -9.02 -8.06 11.01
C PHE A 36 -9.61 -9.38 11.53
N GLY A 37 -10.33 -9.34 12.65
CA GLY A 37 -11.00 -10.50 13.24
C GLY A 37 -12.40 -10.78 12.67
N LEU A 38 -12.93 -9.92 11.81
CA LEU A 38 -14.27 -10.11 11.22
C LEU A 38 -14.25 -11.22 10.16
N PRO A 39 -15.21 -12.17 10.19
CA PRO A 39 -15.39 -13.14 9.11
C PRO A 39 -15.74 -12.41 7.80
N ALA A 40 -15.06 -12.76 6.69
CA ALA A 40 -15.30 -12.11 5.39
C ALA A 40 -16.74 -12.22 4.92
N GLU A 41 -17.41 -13.34 5.17
CA GLU A 41 -18.82 -13.59 4.85
C GLU A 41 -19.81 -12.65 5.57
N SER A 42 -19.37 -11.93 6.61
CA SER A 42 -20.21 -10.98 7.34
C SER A 42 -20.00 -9.52 6.89
N VAL A 43 -19.17 -9.30 5.89
CA VAL A 43 -18.81 -7.97 5.38
C VAL A 43 -19.57 -7.71 4.09
N TYR A 44 -20.29 -6.57 4.02
CA TYR A 44 -20.99 -6.18 2.81
C TYR A 44 -20.06 -5.51 1.79
N ILE A 45 -19.31 -4.48 2.19
CA ILE A 45 -18.31 -3.83 1.35
C ILE A 45 -16.96 -3.88 2.07
N ASP A 46 -16.00 -4.57 1.49
CA ASP A 46 -14.69 -4.78 2.10
C ASP A 46 -13.67 -3.79 1.55
N LEU A 47 -13.39 -2.76 2.32
CA LEU A 47 -12.39 -1.72 2.05
C LEU A 47 -11.21 -1.80 3.00
N LEU A 48 -10.97 -2.97 3.62
CA LEU A 48 -9.85 -3.19 4.52
C LEU A 48 -8.52 -3.02 3.80
N THR A 49 -8.42 -3.59 2.61
CA THR A 49 -7.21 -3.58 1.80
C THR A 49 -7.50 -3.79 0.31
N ASP A 50 -6.68 -3.19 -0.54
CA ASP A 50 -6.64 -3.44 -1.98
C ASP A 50 -5.64 -4.55 -2.37
N SER A 51 -4.99 -5.18 -1.38
CA SER A 51 -3.90 -6.14 -1.60
C SER A 51 -4.41 -7.57 -1.76
N GLY A 52 -4.40 -8.09 -2.98
CA GLY A 52 -4.79 -9.47 -3.28
C GLY A 52 -6.29 -9.74 -3.24
N THR A 53 -7.09 -8.70 -3.16
CA THR A 53 -8.56 -8.74 -3.09
C THR A 53 -9.22 -8.29 -4.39
N GLY A 54 -8.43 -7.97 -5.42
CA GLY A 54 -8.92 -7.59 -6.74
C GLY A 54 -9.39 -8.78 -7.59
N ALA A 55 -10.17 -8.48 -8.62
CA ALA A 55 -10.62 -9.46 -9.60
C ALA A 55 -9.63 -9.56 -10.77
N MET A 56 -9.12 -10.75 -11.02
CA MET A 56 -8.28 -11.05 -12.19
C MET A 56 -9.12 -11.03 -13.47
N SER A 57 -8.48 -10.66 -14.59
CA SER A 57 -9.08 -10.68 -15.93
C SER A 57 -9.27 -12.09 -16.47
N ASP A 58 -10.03 -12.23 -17.54
CA ASP A 58 -10.15 -13.51 -18.27
C ASP A 58 -8.82 -13.93 -18.91
N ALA A 59 -7.96 -12.97 -19.28
CA ALA A 59 -6.61 -13.26 -19.75
C ALA A 59 -5.71 -13.81 -18.64
N GLN A 60 -5.79 -13.22 -17.42
CA GLN A 60 -5.09 -13.75 -16.24
C GLN A 60 -5.60 -15.15 -15.86
N TRP A 61 -6.92 -15.40 -15.89
CA TRP A 61 -7.46 -16.75 -15.65
C TRP A 61 -7.03 -17.76 -16.72
N ALA A 62 -6.98 -17.35 -17.99
CA ALA A 62 -6.44 -18.19 -19.06
C ALA A 62 -4.93 -18.49 -18.85
N ALA A 63 -4.19 -17.52 -18.35
CA ALA A 63 -2.77 -17.71 -17.99
C ALA A 63 -2.60 -18.69 -16.82
N VAL A 64 -3.42 -18.61 -15.77
CA VAL A 64 -3.47 -19.59 -14.68
C VAL A 64 -3.61 -21.02 -15.24
N MET A 65 -4.48 -21.22 -16.23
CA MET A 65 -4.70 -22.55 -16.84
C MET A 65 -3.53 -23.04 -17.71
N ARG A 66 -2.62 -22.15 -18.13
CA ARG A 66 -1.44 -22.48 -18.95
C ARG A 66 -0.15 -22.62 -18.15
N GLY A 67 -0.16 -22.19 -16.89
CA GLY A 67 1.01 -22.27 -16.03
C GLY A 67 1.58 -23.70 -15.94
N ASP A 68 2.91 -23.82 -15.95
CA ASP A 68 3.61 -25.09 -15.76
C ASP A 68 4.08 -25.22 -14.31
N GLU A 69 4.04 -26.45 -13.80
CA GLU A 69 4.43 -26.78 -12.42
C GLU A 69 5.87 -27.33 -12.37
N ALA A 70 6.82 -26.62 -12.99
CA ALA A 70 8.23 -27.03 -12.98
C ALA A 70 8.94 -26.48 -11.73
N TYR A 71 9.69 -27.34 -11.02
CA TYR A 71 10.48 -26.92 -9.87
C TYR A 71 11.64 -25.98 -10.27
N SER A 72 12.22 -26.18 -11.42
CA SER A 72 13.36 -25.40 -11.91
C SER A 72 13.22 -25.09 -13.40
N GLY A 73 13.45 -23.82 -13.77
CA GLY A 73 13.50 -23.38 -15.16
C GLY A 73 12.17 -23.49 -15.90
N GLY A 74 11.04 -23.31 -15.20
CA GLY A 74 9.71 -23.36 -15.80
C GLY A 74 9.49 -22.33 -16.89
N ARG A 75 8.63 -22.64 -17.86
CA ARG A 75 8.22 -21.71 -18.94
C ARG A 75 7.57 -20.45 -18.37
N SER A 76 6.74 -20.62 -17.34
CA SER A 76 6.03 -19.54 -16.66
C SER A 76 6.99 -18.56 -15.99
N TYR A 77 8.10 -19.08 -15.42
CA TYR A 77 9.17 -18.22 -14.90
C TYR A 77 9.85 -17.44 -16.01
N MET A 78 10.22 -18.08 -17.12
CA MET A 78 10.88 -17.39 -18.23
C MET A 78 9.98 -16.29 -18.81
N HIS A 79 8.69 -16.57 -19.00
CA HIS A 79 7.72 -15.58 -19.46
C HIS A 79 7.62 -14.38 -18.50
N LEU A 80 7.52 -14.63 -17.18
CA LEU A 80 7.51 -13.56 -16.19
C LEU A 80 8.79 -12.71 -16.23
N MET A 81 9.96 -13.34 -16.38
CA MET A 81 11.24 -12.62 -16.46
C MET A 81 11.33 -11.75 -17.71
N ASP A 82 10.87 -12.25 -18.85
CA ASP A 82 10.83 -11.48 -20.10
C ASP A 82 9.93 -10.23 -19.94
N VAL A 83 8.73 -10.40 -19.38
CA VAL A 83 7.78 -9.30 -19.14
C VAL A 83 8.35 -8.30 -18.12
N ALA A 84 8.74 -8.77 -16.96
CA ALA A 84 9.25 -7.91 -15.89
C ALA A 84 10.54 -7.18 -16.30
N GLY A 85 11.45 -7.86 -16.97
CA GLY A 85 12.69 -7.28 -17.52
C GLY A 85 12.40 -6.17 -18.52
N SER A 86 11.41 -6.35 -19.39
CA SER A 86 11.01 -5.35 -20.39
C SER A 86 10.35 -4.10 -19.78
N ILE A 87 9.71 -4.24 -18.61
CA ILE A 87 9.05 -3.13 -17.91
C ILE A 87 10.04 -2.38 -17.02
N PHE A 88 10.79 -3.09 -16.19
CA PHE A 88 11.57 -2.49 -15.11
C PHE A 88 13.05 -2.27 -15.46
N GLY A 89 13.60 -3.04 -16.41
CA GLY A 89 14.97 -2.86 -16.90
C GLY A 89 16.07 -3.24 -15.90
N TYR A 90 15.80 -4.16 -14.97
CA TYR A 90 16.77 -4.67 -14.01
C TYR A 90 17.41 -5.97 -14.48
N SER A 91 18.72 -6.14 -14.21
CA SER A 91 19.46 -7.34 -14.62
C SER A 91 19.10 -8.57 -13.81
N TYR A 92 18.65 -8.39 -12.56
CA TYR A 92 18.19 -9.47 -11.71
C TYR A 92 16.82 -9.14 -11.14
N ILE A 93 15.83 -9.99 -11.42
CA ILE A 93 14.47 -9.92 -10.87
C ILE A 93 14.11 -11.29 -10.27
N GLN A 94 13.61 -11.31 -9.06
CA GLN A 94 13.29 -12.49 -8.29
C GLN A 94 11.81 -12.49 -7.92
N PRO A 95 11.03 -13.50 -8.33
CA PRO A 95 9.69 -13.68 -7.80
C PRO A 95 9.74 -14.11 -6.33
N VAL A 96 8.77 -13.65 -5.56
CA VAL A 96 8.52 -14.02 -4.17
C VAL A 96 7.01 -14.10 -3.96
N HIS A 97 6.55 -14.80 -2.90
CA HIS A 97 5.10 -15.02 -2.75
C HIS A 97 4.31 -13.73 -2.47
N GLN A 98 4.92 -12.68 -1.92
CA GLN A 98 4.31 -11.33 -1.73
C GLN A 98 5.37 -10.28 -1.34
N GLY A 99 4.98 -9.00 -1.28
CA GLY A 99 5.91 -7.89 -1.02
C GLY A 99 6.69 -8.01 0.29
N ARG A 100 6.04 -8.39 1.40
CA ARG A 100 6.75 -8.56 2.68
C ARG A 100 7.79 -9.69 2.69
N ALA A 101 7.71 -10.62 1.75
CA ALA A 101 8.76 -11.63 1.55
C ALA A 101 9.99 -10.99 0.90
N ALA A 102 9.80 -10.09 -0.08
CA ALA A 102 10.88 -9.30 -0.66
C ALA A 102 11.59 -8.45 0.42
N GLU A 103 10.81 -7.80 1.29
CA GLU A 103 11.33 -7.02 2.42
C GLU A 103 12.16 -7.89 3.39
N LYS A 104 11.64 -9.06 3.77
CA LYS A 104 12.34 -10.02 4.63
C LYS A 104 13.67 -10.49 4.04
N VAL A 105 13.71 -10.69 2.71
CA VAL A 105 14.92 -11.12 2.00
C VAL A 105 15.93 -9.97 1.93
N LEU A 106 15.49 -8.74 1.63
CA LEU A 106 16.36 -7.61 1.29
C LEU A 106 16.83 -6.82 2.51
N MET A 107 15.95 -6.48 3.46
CA MET A 107 16.29 -5.55 4.55
C MET A 107 17.49 -5.99 5.40
N PRO A 108 17.66 -7.29 5.76
CA PRO A 108 18.85 -7.74 6.48
C PRO A 108 20.16 -7.66 5.69
N LEU A 109 20.09 -7.51 4.37
CA LEU A 109 21.27 -7.33 3.52
C LEU A 109 21.69 -5.86 3.41
N LEU A 110 20.75 -4.94 3.59
CA LEU A 110 21.00 -3.49 3.58
C LEU A 110 21.48 -3.00 4.94
N VAL A 111 20.85 -3.42 6.03
CA VAL A 111 21.25 -3.06 7.40
C VAL A 111 22.41 -3.97 7.83
N SER A 112 23.63 -3.49 7.66
CA SER A 112 24.86 -4.27 7.92
C SER A 112 25.29 -4.27 9.39
N ARG A 113 24.82 -3.30 10.19
CA ARG A 113 25.11 -3.17 11.62
C ARG A 113 23.93 -2.58 12.39
N PRO A 114 23.74 -2.97 13.67
CA PRO A 114 22.65 -2.44 14.49
C PRO A 114 22.69 -0.90 14.60
N GLY A 115 21.51 -0.28 14.57
CA GLY A 115 21.33 1.15 14.77
C GLY A 115 21.46 2.00 13.50
N GLN A 116 21.84 1.41 12.36
CA GLN A 116 21.86 2.15 11.08
C GLN A 116 20.47 2.65 10.73
N LEU A 117 20.41 3.84 10.13
CA LEU A 117 19.19 4.45 9.68
C LEU A 117 18.78 3.89 8.31
N VAL A 118 17.49 3.68 8.14
CA VAL A 118 16.87 3.58 6.82
C VAL A 118 15.88 4.74 6.73
N VAL A 119 16.07 5.60 5.71
CA VAL A 119 15.24 6.80 5.54
C VAL A 119 14.21 6.54 4.44
N ALA A 120 12.94 6.91 4.68
CA ALA A 120 11.89 6.77 3.67
C ALA A 120 11.05 8.04 3.57
N ASN A 121 10.40 8.25 2.42
CA ASN A 121 9.34 9.26 2.32
C ASN A 121 8.13 8.95 3.22
N THR A 122 7.83 7.73 3.53
CA THR A 122 7.27 7.09 4.73
C THR A 122 7.31 5.58 4.53
N PHE A 123 7.31 4.85 5.63
CA PHE A 123 7.29 3.39 5.56
C PHE A 123 5.86 2.82 5.51
N PHE A 124 5.70 1.75 4.75
CA PHE A 124 4.62 0.81 5.00
C PHE A 124 4.90 0.03 6.30
N ASP A 125 3.86 -0.48 6.99
CA ASP A 125 3.98 -1.12 8.30
C ASP A 125 4.97 -2.30 8.32
N THR A 126 4.90 -3.19 7.33
CA THR A 126 5.80 -4.36 7.25
C THR A 126 7.22 -3.98 6.87
N THR A 127 7.43 -2.96 6.03
CA THR A 127 8.77 -2.46 5.69
C THR A 127 9.43 -1.88 6.92
N ARG A 128 8.71 -1.05 7.70
CA ARG A 128 9.18 -0.53 9.00
C ARG A 128 9.55 -1.66 9.95
N ALA A 129 8.69 -2.67 10.08
CA ALA A 129 8.93 -3.83 10.93
C ALA A 129 10.19 -4.62 10.49
N HIS A 130 10.38 -4.84 9.19
CA HIS A 130 11.56 -5.55 8.68
C HIS A 130 12.86 -4.77 8.86
N VAL A 131 12.84 -3.43 8.74
CA VAL A 131 13.99 -2.59 9.11
C VAL A 131 14.34 -2.77 10.59
N GLY A 132 13.35 -2.72 11.49
CA GLY A 132 13.55 -2.95 12.92
C GLY A 132 14.05 -4.37 13.23
N LEU A 133 13.49 -5.40 12.61
CA LEU A 133 13.92 -6.80 12.77
C LEU A 133 15.35 -7.04 12.25
N ALA A 134 15.79 -6.27 11.27
CA ALA A 134 17.19 -6.26 10.80
C ALA A 134 18.13 -5.50 11.75
N GLY A 135 17.62 -4.86 12.80
CA GLY A 135 18.38 -4.04 13.75
C GLY A 135 18.56 -2.59 13.30
N GLY A 136 17.92 -2.16 12.23
CA GLY A 136 17.94 -0.78 11.75
C GLY A 136 16.94 0.13 12.48
N ARG A 137 17.05 1.43 12.23
CA ARG A 137 16.15 2.47 12.74
C ARG A 137 15.43 3.13 11.56
N PRO A 138 14.11 2.94 11.42
CA PRO A 138 13.34 3.59 10.36
C PRO A 138 13.12 5.08 10.67
N VAL A 139 13.33 5.94 9.67
CA VAL A 139 13.14 7.40 9.75
C VAL A 139 12.23 7.85 8.61
N ASP A 140 11.07 8.44 8.93
CA ASP A 140 10.19 9.07 7.95
C ASP A 140 10.69 10.48 7.62
N ASN A 141 10.70 10.81 6.32
CA ASN A 141 11.18 12.09 5.82
C ASN A 141 10.36 12.53 4.60
N VAL A 142 9.06 12.64 4.78
CA VAL A 142 8.10 13.09 3.75
C VAL A 142 8.04 14.61 3.69
N CYS A 143 7.70 15.17 2.53
CA CYS A 143 7.48 16.60 2.37
C CYS A 143 6.35 17.12 3.29
N SER A 144 6.44 18.38 3.69
CA SER A 144 5.48 19.00 4.63
C SER A 144 4.03 19.00 4.13
N GLU A 145 3.84 19.08 2.80
CA GLU A 145 2.52 18.98 2.17
C GLU A 145 1.85 17.63 2.46
N GLY A 146 2.64 16.57 2.52
CA GLY A 146 2.15 15.22 2.85
C GLY A 146 1.55 15.15 4.26
N LEU A 147 2.06 15.95 5.18
CA LEU A 147 1.65 15.97 6.59
C LEU A 147 0.43 16.87 6.89
N ASP A 148 -0.12 17.58 5.91
CA ASP A 148 -1.33 18.38 6.05
C ASP A 148 -2.48 17.81 5.22
N SER A 149 -3.46 17.18 5.87
CA SER A 149 -4.58 16.51 5.19
C SER A 149 -5.45 17.46 4.37
N ALA A 150 -5.51 18.74 4.73
CA ALA A 150 -6.31 19.75 4.05
C ALA A 150 -5.59 20.45 2.89
N LYS A 151 -4.25 20.40 2.87
CA LYS A 151 -3.46 21.07 1.82
C LYS A 151 -3.58 20.32 0.50
N VAL A 152 -4.03 21.01 -0.54
CA VAL A 152 -4.05 20.48 -1.90
C VAL A 152 -2.70 20.71 -2.56
N ALA A 153 -2.02 19.63 -2.95
CA ALA A 153 -0.78 19.67 -3.70
C ALA A 153 -0.67 18.44 -4.63
N PRO A 154 0.01 18.54 -5.78
CA PRO A 154 -0.01 17.47 -6.80
C PRO A 154 0.73 16.20 -6.38
N PHE A 155 1.79 16.30 -5.56
CA PHE A 155 2.70 15.20 -5.21
C PHE A 155 3.05 15.21 -3.71
N LYS A 156 2.05 14.92 -2.89
CA LYS A 156 2.19 14.91 -1.41
C LYS A 156 2.94 13.68 -0.89
N GLY A 157 3.25 12.72 -1.74
CA GLY A 157 4.08 11.55 -1.41
C GLY A 157 5.58 11.80 -1.50
N ASN A 158 6.02 12.96 -1.96
CA ASN A 158 7.42 13.30 -2.18
C ASN A 158 8.28 13.15 -0.91
N MET A 159 9.55 12.78 -1.11
CA MET A 159 10.60 12.92 -0.11
C MET A 159 10.87 14.40 0.17
N ASP A 160 11.11 14.79 1.41
CA ASP A 160 11.73 16.07 1.73
C ASP A 160 13.23 16.00 1.41
N VAL A 161 13.63 16.48 0.22
CA VAL A 161 15.00 16.40 -0.24
C VAL A 161 15.96 17.23 0.65
N ALA A 162 15.52 18.40 1.11
CA ALA A 162 16.34 19.23 2.00
C ALA A 162 16.50 18.57 3.39
N GLY A 163 15.44 17.95 3.90
CA GLY A 163 15.50 17.12 5.10
C GLY A 163 16.42 15.93 4.94
N LEU A 164 16.42 15.29 3.78
CA LEU A 164 17.32 14.19 3.46
C LEU A 164 18.79 14.63 3.44
N GLU A 165 19.11 15.74 2.79
CA GLU A 165 20.47 16.30 2.78
C GLU A 165 20.97 16.58 4.21
N LYS A 166 20.10 17.12 5.06
CA LYS A 166 20.42 17.35 6.47
C LYS A 166 20.66 16.05 7.24
N LEU A 167 19.81 15.04 7.06
CA LEU A 167 20.02 13.72 7.68
C LEU A 167 21.33 13.08 7.23
N ILE A 168 21.68 13.19 5.95
CA ILE A 168 22.95 12.69 5.42
C ILE A 168 24.15 13.46 6.03
N ALA A 169 24.03 14.78 6.15
CA ALA A 169 25.10 15.59 6.77
C ALA A 169 25.31 15.27 8.26
N GLU A 170 24.22 14.93 8.98
CA GLU A 170 24.27 14.61 10.41
C GLU A 170 24.69 13.16 10.71
N HIS A 171 24.34 12.21 9.83
CA HIS A 171 24.49 10.77 10.09
C HIS A 171 25.44 10.04 9.13
N GLY A 172 25.72 10.62 7.95
CA GLY A 172 26.72 10.11 7.01
C GLY A 172 26.64 8.59 6.79
N ASP A 173 27.72 7.89 7.14
CA ASP A 173 27.88 6.44 6.95
C ASP A 173 26.90 5.58 7.80
N ASP A 174 26.11 6.19 8.68
CA ASP A 174 25.10 5.48 9.46
C ASP A 174 23.77 5.29 8.70
N ILE A 175 23.63 5.86 7.50
CA ILE A 175 22.45 5.63 6.66
C ILE A 175 22.71 4.40 5.77
N ALA A 176 21.94 3.33 6.00
CA ALA A 176 22.06 2.05 5.29
C ALA A 176 21.43 2.08 3.90
N ALA A 177 20.28 2.75 3.77
CA ALA A 177 19.53 2.85 2.51
C ALA A 177 18.48 3.95 2.59
N ILE A 178 18.00 4.37 1.41
CA ILE A 178 16.80 5.19 1.25
C ILE A 178 15.71 4.34 0.62
N VAL A 179 14.47 4.45 1.12
CA VAL A 179 13.29 3.78 0.56
C VAL A 179 12.33 4.82 0.00
N MET A 180 11.97 4.69 -1.28
CA MET A 180 10.96 5.51 -1.94
C MET A 180 9.69 4.69 -2.16
N THR A 181 8.67 4.97 -1.37
CA THR A 181 7.36 4.30 -1.48
C THR A 181 6.49 5.00 -2.52
N VAL A 182 6.09 4.30 -3.58
CA VAL A 182 5.32 4.81 -4.71
C VAL A 182 4.12 3.88 -5.05
N THR A 183 2.87 4.39 -4.95
CA THR A 183 2.44 5.63 -4.28
C THR A 183 2.64 5.52 -2.77
N ASN A 184 2.82 6.66 -2.09
CA ASN A 184 3.07 6.70 -0.64
C ASN A 184 1.78 6.41 0.15
N ASN A 185 1.64 5.17 0.60
CA ASN A 185 0.43 4.68 1.27
C ASN A 185 0.14 5.43 2.58
N SER A 186 1.16 5.66 3.42
CA SER A 186 0.95 6.16 4.79
C SER A 186 0.54 7.63 4.87
N VAL A 187 0.72 8.38 3.78
CA VAL A 187 0.22 9.75 3.64
C VAL A 187 -0.99 9.85 2.69
N GLY A 188 -1.79 8.79 2.61
CA GLY A 188 -3.04 8.82 1.84
C GLY A 188 -2.97 8.26 0.43
N GLY A 189 -2.00 7.40 0.11
CA GLY A 189 -1.81 6.87 -1.24
C GLY A 189 -1.36 7.94 -2.24
N GLN A 190 -0.65 8.95 -1.74
CA GLN A 190 -0.24 10.13 -2.51
C GLN A 190 0.93 9.81 -3.46
N PRO A 191 0.91 10.38 -4.67
CA PRO A 191 1.96 10.14 -5.64
C PRO A 191 3.27 10.87 -5.31
N VAL A 192 4.35 10.31 -5.87
CA VAL A 192 5.69 10.90 -5.89
C VAL A 192 6.00 11.35 -7.31
N SER A 193 6.52 12.57 -7.50
CA SER A 193 6.90 13.09 -8.80
C SER A 193 8.18 12.44 -9.33
N LEU A 194 8.30 12.37 -10.64
CA LEU A 194 9.50 11.88 -11.32
C LEU A 194 10.73 12.75 -10.98
N GLN A 195 10.52 14.07 -10.91
CA GLN A 195 11.55 15.01 -10.49
C GLN A 195 12.04 14.71 -9.07
N ASN A 196 11.15 14.48 -8.11
CA ASN A 196 11.55 14.19 -6.72
C ASN A 196 12.27 12.84 -6.62
N MET A 197 11.88 11.83 -7.39
CA MET A 197 12.60 10.55 -7.46
C MET A 197 14.04 10.77 -7.95
N ARG A 198 14.22 11.59 -9.00
CA ARG A 198 15.54 11.95 -9.54
C ARG A 198 16.39 12.68 -8.52
N GLU A 199 15.86 13.75 -7.92
CA GLU A 199 16.58 14.56 -6.92
C GLU A 199 17.00 13.70 -5.71
N THR A 200 16.10 12.86 -5.20
CA THR A 200 16.41 11.94 -4.10
C THR A 200 17.52 10.97 -4.47
N TYR A 201 17.47 10.38 -5.67
CA TYR A 201 18.47 9.46 -6.18
C TYR A 201 19.85 10.15 -6.34
N GLU A 202 19.87 11.35 -6.91
CA GLU A 202 21.12 12.13 -7.10
C GLU A 202 21.76 12.50 -5.76
N VAL A 203 20.96 12.91 -4.78
CA VAL A 203 21.45 13.22 -3.42
C VAL A 203 22.01 11.97 -2.76
N ALA A 204 21.31 10.85 -2.82
CA ALA A 204 21.75 9.58 -2.24
C ALA A 204 23.07 9.09 -2.87
N HIS A 205 23.15 9.12 -4.18
CA HIS A 205 24.32 8.62 -4.93
C HIS A 205 25.59 9.45 -4.75
N LYS A 206 25.50 10.77 -4.47
CA LYS A 206 26.65 11.58 -4.08
C LYS A 206 27.35 11.06 -2.82
N HIS A 207 26.62 10.31 -1.98
CA HIS A 207 27.09 9.75 -0.71
C HIS A 207 27.18 8.22 -0.73
N ALA A 208 27.07 7.60 -1.90
CA ALA A 208 27.08 6.14 -2.09
C ALA A 208 26.00 5.41 -1.26
N ILE A 209 24.85 6.05 -0.99
CA ILE A 209 23.72 5.47 -0.28
C ILE A 209 22.78 4.84 -1.31
N PRO A 210 22.44 3.53 -1.21
CA PRO A 210 21.56 2.87 -2.15
C PRO A 210 20.09 3.28 -1.98
N VAL A 211 19.35 3.33 -3.10
CA VAL A 211 17.93 3.66 -3.14
C VAL A 211 17.11 2.41 -3.48
N CYS A 212 16.15 2.07 -2.63
CA CYS A 212 15.18 0.99 -2.84
C CYS A 212 13.80 1.59 -3.15
N LEU A 213 13.18 1.16 -4.24
CA LEU A 213 11.78 1.52 -4.52
C LEU A 213 10.84 0.50 -3.84
N ASP A 214 9.93 0.97 -2.99
CA ASP A 214 8.73 0.18 -2.66
C ASP A 214 7.69 0.48 -3.74
N ALA A 215 7.65 -0.41 -4.73
CA ALA A 215 6.97 -0.19 -6.01
C ALA A 215 5.60 -0.89 -6.09
N ALA A 216 4.94 -1.12 -4.97
CA ALA A 216 3.67 -1.84 -4.94
C ALA A 216 2.58 -1.20 -5.81
N ARG A 217 2.58 0.13 -5.97
CA ARG A 217 1.61 0.88 -6.80
C ARG A 217 2.31 1.76 -7.84
N TYR A 218 3.26 1.16 -8.53
CA TYR A 218 4.09 1.81 -9.53
C TYR A 218 3.29 2.36 -10.72
N ALA A 219 2.26 1.66 -11.15
CA ALA A 219 1.44 2.06 -12.29
C ALA A 219 0.45 3.18 -11.92
N GLU A 220 -0.15 3.13 -10.73
CA GLU A 220 -0.93 4.26 -10.20
C GLU A 220 -0.05 5.52 -10.07
N ASN A 221 1.18 5.39 -9.59
CA ASN A 221 2.11 6.51 -9.49
C ASN A 221 2.48 7.07 -10.87
N ALA A 222 2.75 6.21 -11.85
CA ALA A 222 3.03 6.62 -13.22
C ALA A 222 1.84 7.34 -13.87
N TYR A 223 0.62 6.91 -13.58
CA TYR A 223 -0.59 7.60 -14.03
C TYR A 223 -0.68 9.03 -13.46
N PHE A 224 -0.39 9.22 -12.18
CA PHE A 224 -0.36 10.56 -11.61
C PHE A 224 0.76 11.44 -12.17
N ILE A 225 1.92 10.88 -12.46
CA ILE A 225 3.00 11.59 -13.17
C ILE A 225 2.50 12.02 -14.55
N HIS A 226 1.89 11.12 -15.32
CA HIS A 226 1.30 11.43 -16.63
C HIS A 226 0.29 12.58 -16.54
N GLU A 227 -0.60 12.57 -15.55
CA GLU A 227 -1.66 13.58 -15.42
C GLU A 227 -1.17 14.92 -14.86
N ARG A 228 -0.15 14.93 -13.98
CA ARG A 228 0.16 16.10 -13.16
C ARG A 228 1.55 16.70 -13.36
N GLU A 229 2.51 15.93 -13.88
CA GLU A 229 3.90 16.41 -14.03
C GLU A 229 4.10 17.01 -15.43
N GLU A 230 4.65 18.23 -15.48
CA GLU A 230 4.87 18.95 -16.75
C GLU A 230 5.78 18.15 -17.70
N GLY A 231 5.37 18.04 -18.95
CA GLY A 231 6.08 17.32 -20.02
C GLY A 231 5.89 15.80 -20.00
N CYS A 232 4.99 15.25 -19.15
CA CYS A 232 4.71 13.82 -19.09
C CYS A 232 3.38 13.41 -19.77
N GLN A 233 2.54 14.36 -20.20
CA GLN A 233 1.18 14.10 -20.71
C GLN A 233 1.13 13.31 -22.03
N ASP A 234 2.17 13.40 -22.86
CA ASP A 234 2.27 12.67 -24.14
C ASP A 234 3.06 11.35 -24.02
N ARG A 235 3.47 10.95 -22.82
CA ARG A 235 4.26 9.75 -22.59
C ARG A 235 3.38 8.55 -22.25
N SER A 236 3.78 7.36 -22.68
CA SER A 236 3.13 6.13 -22.24
C SER A 236 3.43 5.85 -20.76
N LEU A 237 2.51 5.14 -20.07
CA LEU A 237 2.78 4.71 -18.67
C LEU A 237 4.02 3.82 -18.60
N ARG A 238 4.27 2.98 -19.62
CA ARG A 238 5.47 2.13 -19.70
C ARG A 238 6.75 2.96 -19.71
N ASP A 239 6.80 4.05 -20.50
CA ASP A 239 8.00 4.92 -20.56
C ASP A 239 8.22 5.66 -19.25
N ILE A 240 7.14 6.10 -18.60
CA ILE A 240 7.23 6.75 -17.28
C ILE A 240 7.74 5.76 -16.23
N VAL A 241 7.19 4.54 -16.20
CA VAL A 241 7.63 3.46 -15.30
C VAL A 241 9.10 3.12 -15.54
N ALA A 242 9.51 2.94 -16.79
CA ALA A 242 10.90 2.67 -17.11
C ALA A 242 11.84 3.77 -16.60
N GLU A 243 11.42 5.04 -16.64
CA GLU A 243 12.20 6.14 -16.07
C GLU A 243 12.17 6.14 -14.53
N MET A 244 11.00 5.94 -13.90
CA MET A 244 10.89 5.83 -12.43
C MET A 244 11.88 4.80 -11.88
N PHE A 245 11.95 3.62 -12.49
CA PHE A 245 12.82 2.54 -12.05
C PHE A 245 14.31 2.81 -12.28
N ARG A 246 14.70 3.80 -13.09
CA ARG A 246 16.11 4.26 -13.18
C ARG A 246 16.60 4.91 -11.89
N TYR A 247 15.71 5.46 -11.08
CA TYR A 247 16.01 6.13 -9.82
C TYR A 247 15.91 5.19 -8.59
N GLY A 248 16.22 3.90 -8.80
CA GLY A 248 16.38 2.91 -7.75
C GLY A 248 17.49 1.92 -8.08
N ASP A 249 18.26 1.47 -7.11
CA ASP A 249 19.28 0.43 -7.25
C ASP A 249 18.67 -0.95 -7.05
N MET A 250 17.58 -0.99 -6.34
CA MET A 250 16.75 -2.18 -6.08
C MET A 250 15.29 -1.79 -5.93
N PHE A 251 14.41 -2.78 -5.99
CA PHE A 251 13.00 -2.59 -5.65
C PHE A 251 12.43 -3.80 -4.92
N VAL A 252 11.44 -3.54 -4.09
CA VAL A 252 10.52 -4.52 -3.53
C VAL A 252 9.12 -4.21 -4.03
N MET A 253 8.34 -5.24 -4.36
CA MET A 253 7.01 -5.06 -4.92
C MET A 253 6.04 -6.11 -4.40
N SER A 254 4.91 -5.66 -3.87
CA SER A 254 3.75 -6.52 -3.75
C SER A 254 2.96 -6.47 -5.06
N ALA A 255 3.00 -7.51 -5.85
CA ALA A 255 2.25 -7.64 -7.10
C ALA A 255 0.72 -7.74 -6.88
N LYS A 256 0.31 -7.94 -5.63
CA LYS A 256 -1.08 -8.02 -5.20
C LYS A 256 -1.86 -6.69 -5.34
N LYS A 257 -1.24 -5.65 -5.88
CA LYS A 257 -1.82 -4.32 -6.15
C LYS A 257 -1.87 -4.08 -7.66
N ASP A 258 -0.90 -3.38 -8.24
CA ASP A 258 -0.96 -2.95 -9.63
C ASP A 258 -0.84 -4.07 -10.66
N ALA A 259 -0.22 -5.20 -10.32
CA ALA A 259 -0.24 -6.39 -11.19
C ALA A 259 -1.53 -7.23 -11.04
N ILE A 260 -2.50 -6.80 -10.23
CA ILE A 260 -3.87 -7.32 -10.13
C ILE A 260 -3.94 -8.84 -9.92
N VAL A 261 -2.99 -9.40 -9.17
CA VAL A 261 -2.99 -10.82 -8.77
C VAL A 261 -3.41 -11.00 -7.32
N ASN A 262 -3.93 -12.18 -6.98
CA ASN A 262 -4.30 -12.50 -5.61
C ASN A 262 -3.09 -12.92 -4.75
N MET A 263 -2.03 -13.42 -5.37
CA MET A 263 -0.76 -13.76 -4.73
C MET A 263 0.41 -13.40 -5.66
N GLY A 264 1.52 -12.91 -5.09
CA GLY A 264 2.73 -12.60 -5.83
C GLY A 264 3.45 -11.34 -5.34
N GLY A 265 4.74 -11.33 -5.56
CA GLY A 265 5.65 -10.21 -5.35
C GLY A 265 6.92 -10.36 -6.18
N LEU A 266 7.64 -9.26 -6.31
CA LEU A 266 8.93 -9.21 -6.99
C LEU A 266 9.96 -8.48 -6.12
N LEU A 267 11.20 -8.90 -6.25
CA LEU A 267 12.38 -8.18 -5.78
C LEU A 267 13.31 -7.98 -6.97
N GLY A 268 13.77 -6.76 -7.21
CA GLY A 268 14.74 -6.48 -8.26
C GLY A 268 16.02 -5.90 -7.69
N VAL A 269 17.15 -6.29 -8.29
CA VAL A 269 18.46 -5.68 -8.07
C VAL A 269 18.99 -5.23 -9.43
N ARG A 270 19.42 -3.97 -9.54
CA ARG A 270 19.78 -3.36 -10.81
C ARG A 270 20.87 -4.13 -11.54
N GLU A 271 21.90 -4.56 -10.81
CA GLU A 271 23.02 -5.31 -11.35
C GLU A 271 23.07 -6.72 -10.76
N ASP A 272 23.31 -7.73 -11.61
CA ASP A 272 23.52 -9.10 -11.16
C ASP A 272 24.94 -9.25 -10.58
N GLY A 273 25.11 -8.80 -9.35
CA GLY A 273 26.37 -8.75 -8.64
C GLY A 273 26.27 -9.33 -7.22
N GLU A 274 27.17 -8.90 -6.32
CA GLU A 274 27.28 -9.45 -4.96
C GLU A 274 25.95 -9.40 -4.17
N LEU A 275 25.19 -8.30 -4.29
CA LEU A 275 23.88 -8.18 -3.62
C LEU A 275 22.88 -9.20 -4.18
N ALA A 276 22.86 -9.39 -5.50
CA ALA A 276 21.98 -10.37 -6.14
C ALA A 276 22.30 -11.81 -5.67
N GLU A 277 23.58 -12.17 -5.52
CA GLU A 277 23.98 -13.48 -4.98
C GLU A 277 23.53 -13.68 -3.52
N LYS A 278 23.62 -12.66 -2.69
CA LYS A 278 23.09 -12.69 -1.31
C LYS A 278 21.57 -12.82 -1.29
N VAL A 279 20.86 -12.12 -2.17
CA VAL A 279 19.41 -12.24 -2.36
C VAL A 279 19.05 -13.66 -2.76
N LYS A 280 19.73 -14.27 -3.74
CA LYS A 280 19.52 -15.66 -4.17
C LYS A 280 19.62 -16.63 -2.98
N SER A 281 20.63 -16.48 -2.14
CA SER A 281 20.83 -17.33 -0.94
C SER A 281 19.68 -17.21 0.07
N ASN A 282 19.21 -15.97 0.32
CA ASN A 282 18.10 -15.73 1.24
C ASN A 282 16.77 -16.25 0.67
N VAL A 283 16.54 -16.07 -0.64
CA VAL A 283 15.33 -16.61 -1.32
C VAL A 283 15.26 -18.13 -1.19
N ILE A 284 16.35 -18.83 -1.46
CA ILE A 284 16.40 -20.31 -1.32
C ILE A 284 16.07 -20.71 0.13
N SER A 285 16.51 -19.93 1.10
CA SER A 285 16.30 -20.25 2.53
C SER A 285 14.88 -19.96 3.01
N PHE A 286 14.20 -18.95 2.44
CA PHE A 286 12.92 -18.45 2.99
C PHE A 286 11.72 -18.66 2.08
N GLU A 287 11.90 -18.63 0.76
CA GLU A 287 10.79 -18.64 -0.20
C GLU A 287 10.74 -19.94 -1.02
N GLY A 288 11.87 -20.45 -1.42
CA GLY A 288 12.01 -21.64 -2.26
C GLY A 288 13.02 -21.44 -3.36
N TYR A 289 13.00 -22.32 -4.38
CA TYR A 289 13.99 -22.22 -5.45
C TYR A 289 13.78 -20.97 -6.32
N LEU A 290 14.86 -20.46 -6.89
CA LEU A 290 14.95 -19.14 -7.56
C LEU A 290 13.93 -18.95 -8.69
N THR A 291 13.61 -20.03 -9.40
CA THR A 291 12.74 -19.96 -10.58
C THR A 291 11.24 -20.09 -10.27
N TYR A 292 10.85 -20.10 -8.97
CA TYR A 292 9.45 -19.98 -8.59
C TYR A 292 9.24 -19.07 -7.36
N GLY A 293 10.23 -18.93 -6.46
CA GLY A 293 10.17 -17.97 -5.35
C GLY A 293 8.96 -18.12 -4.44
N GLY A 294 8.54 -19.36 -4.14
CA GLY A 294 7.37 -19.64 -3.30
C GLY A 294 6.01 -19.53 -4.01
N LEU A 295 6.00 -19.36 -5.34
CA LEU A 295 4.79 -19.28 -6.17
C LEU A 295 4.62 -20.56 -7.02
N ALA A 296 3.38 -20.89 -7.37
CA ALA A 296 3.13 -21.90 -8.39
C ALA A 296 3.34 -21.31 -9.81
N GLY A 297 3.63 -22.14 -10.80
CA GLY A 297 3.79 -21.67 -12.19
C GLY A 297 2.57 -20.93 -12.72
N ARG A 298 1.37 -21.32 -12.32
CA ARG A 298 0.12 -20.62 -12.63
C ARG A 298 0.05 -19.22 -12.03
N ASP A 299 0.62 -18.98 -10.84
CA ASP A 299 0.68 -17.63 -10.24
C ASP A 299 1.69 -16.76 -11.02
N LEU A 300 2.81 -17.33 -11.46
CA LEU A 300 3.81 -16.63 -12.28
C LEU A 300 3.23 -16.17 -13.63
N GLU A 301 2.43 -17.03 -14.28
CA GLU A 301 1.76 -16.67 -15.55
C GLU A 301 0.70 -15.57 -15.34
N ALA A 302 -0.14 -15.68 -14.31
CA ALA A 302 -1.11 -14.65 -14.00
C ALA A 302 -0.43 -13.31 -13.67
N LEU A 303 0.71 -13.35 -12.98
CA LEU A 303 1.50 -12.19 -12.64
C LEU A 303 2.09 -11.52 -13.90
N ALA A 304 2.64 -12.30 -14.83
CA ALA A 304 3.17 -11.77 -16.09
C ALA A 304 2.09 -10.99 -16.87
N VAL A 305 0.90 -11.57 -17.03
CA VAL A 305 -0.23 -10.89 -17.67
C VAL A 305 -0.67 -9.65 -16.89
N GLY A 306 -0.74 -9.74 -15.56
CA GLY A 306 -1.18 -8.63 -14.71
C GLY A 306 -0.24 -7.43 -14.73
N LEU A 307 1.08 -7.64 -14.87
CA LEU A 307 2.06 -6.56 -15.04
C LEU A 307 1.79 -5.74 -16.30
N GLU A 308 1.44 -6.39 -17.41
CA GLU A 308 1.06 -5.71 -18.66
C GLU A 308 -0.27 -4.99 -18.53
N GLU A 309 -1.30 -5.63 -17.98
CA GLU A 309 -2.62 -5.02 -17.79
C GLU A 309 -2.60 -3.83 -16.84
N GLY A 310 -1.74 -3.85 -15.84
CA GLY A 310 -1.55 -2.74 -14.90
C GLY A 310 -1.09 -1.45 -15.57
N LEU A 311 -0.46 -1.53 -16.74
CA LEU A 311 0.03 -0.39 -17.52
C LEU A 311 -0.99 0.14 -18.57
N ASP A 312 -2.19 -0.43 -18.61
CA ASP A 312 -3.24 0.07 -19.49
C ASP A 312 -3.76 1.43 -19.01
N MET A 313 -3.74 2.42 -19.90
CA MET A 313 -4.12 3.81 -19.58
C MET A 313 -5.61 3.94 -19.23
N ASP A 314 -6.49 3.25 -19.93
CA ASP A 314 -7.93 3.33 -19.68
C ASP A 314 -8.27 2.66 -18.36
N TRP A 315 -7.55 1.58 -18.02
CA TRP A 315 -7.62 0.94 -16.72
C TRP A 315 -7.19 1.89 -15.60
N GLN A 316 -6.05 2.54 -15.70
CA GLN A 316 -5.56 3.45 -14.66
C GLN A 316 -6.46 4.68 -14.51
N ARG A 317 -6.95 5.23 -15.62
CA ARG A 317 -7.94 6.32 -15.61
C ARG A 317 -9.21 5.93 -14.85
N TYR A 318 -9.74 4.74 -15.13
CA TYR A 318 -10.90 4.22 -14.40
C TYR A 318 -10.57 3.99 -12.92
N ARG A 319 -9.45 3.37 -12.62
CA ARG A 319 -9.01 3.04 -11.27
C ARG A 319 -8.94 4.28 -10.37
N VAL A 320 -8.20 5.29 -10.80
CA VAL A 320 -8.06 6.55 -10.06
C VAL A 320 -9.38 7.35 -10.07
N GLY A 321 -10.11 7.33 -11.19
CA GLY A 321 -11.41 7.96 -11.30
C GLY A 321 -12.47 7.42 -10.34
N GLN A 322 -12.43 6.12 -10.02
CA GLN A 322 -13.32 5.53 -9.02
C GLN A 322 -13.06 6.07 -7.60
N ILE A 323 -11.79 6.26 -7.26
CA ILE A 323 -11.40 6.85 -5.96
C ILE A 323 -11.78 8.33 -5.91
N GLN A 324 -11.53 9.06 -7.01
CA GLN A 324 -11.92 10.47 -7.12
C GLN A 324 -13.43 10.64 -6.98
N TYR A 325 -14.23 9.78 -7.62
CA TYR A 325 -15.69 9.79 -7.51
C TYR A 325 -16.18 9.68 -6.04
N LEU A 326 -15.58 8.78 -5.26
CA LEU A 326 -15.90 8.68 -3.83
C LEU A 326 -15.42 9.92 -3.08
N GLY A 327 -14.23 10.43 -3.39
CA GLY A 327 -13.68 11.65 -2.79
C GLY A 327 -14.57 12.87 -3.03
N ASP A 328 -15.05 13.07 -4.26
CA ASP A 328 -15.92 14.19 -4.63
C ASP A 328 -17.22 14.20 -3.83
N GLN A 329 -17.85 13.03 -3.64
CA GLN A 329 -19.06 12.91 -2.82
C GLN A 329 -18.81 13.24 -1.34
N LEU A 330 -17.67 12.83 -0.79
CA LEU A 330 -17.30 13.12 0.59
C LEU A 330 -16.93 14.59 0.77
N GLU A 331 -16.29 15.23 -0.23
CA GLU A 331 -16.02 16.66 -0.24
C GLU A 331 -17.33 17.48 -0.28
N GLU A 332 -18.28 17.13 -1.15
CA GLU A 332 -19.61 17.75 -1.21
C GLU A 332 -20.36 17.62 0.13
N ALA A 333 -20.13 16.52 0.85
CA ALA A 333 -20.72 16.31 2.18
C ALA A 333 -19.96 16.99 3.33
N GLY A 334 -18.83 17.65 3.04
CA GLY A 334 -17.99 18.32 4.04
C GLY A 334 -17.20 17.37 4.95
N VAL A 335 -16.99 16.13 4.53
CA VAL A 335 -16.20 15.15 5.28
C VAL A 335 -14.71 15.44 5.11
N PRO A 336 -13.92 15.59 6.18
CA PRO A 336 -12.48 15.82 6.06
C PRO A 336 -11.74 14.56 5.67
N PHE A 337 -10.86 14.65 4.68
CA PHE A 337 -9.98 13.57 4.23
C PHE A 337 -8.65 14.12 3.68
N GLN A 338 -7.68 13.24 3.42
CA GLN A 338 -6.41 13.61 2.80
C GLN A 338 -6.66 14.07 1.36
N SER A 339 -6.58 15.39 1.14
CA SER A 339 -6.82 16.03 -0.16
C SER A 339 -5.52 16.37 -0.90
N PRO A 340 -5.52 16.17 -2.23
CA PRO A 340 -6.49 15.42 -3.03
C PRO A 340 -6.47 13.93 -2.70
N VAL A 341 -7.44 13.15 -3.17
CA VAL A 341 -7.41 11.68 -2.97
C VAL A 341 -6.21 11.05 -3.67
N GLY A 342 -5.74 9.93 -3.13
CA GLY A 342 -4.71 9.11 -3.75
C GLY A 342 -5.26 8.12 -4.78
N GLY A 343 -4.43 7.16 -5.21
CA GLY A 343 -4.77 6.23 -6.30
C GLY A 343 -5.64 5.05 -5.89
N HIS A 344 -5.58 4.60 -4.63
CA HIS A 344 -6.19 3.32 -4.23
C HIS A 344 -7.23 3.42 -3.12
N ALA A 345 -7.33 4.55 -2.45
CA ALA A 345 -8.16 4.71 -1.26
C ALA A 345 -8.55 6.17 -1.02
N VAL A 346 -9.65 6.37 -0.30
CA VAL A 346 -9.90 7.63 0.40
C VAL A 346 -9.48 7.46 1.85
N PHE A 347 -8.70 8.41 2.37
CA PHE A 347 -8.24 8.43 3.76
C PHE A 347 -8.99 9.52 4.51
N ILE A 348 -10.05 9.13 5.22
CA ILE A 348 -10.87 10.04 6.02
C ILE A 348 -10.05 10.50 7.21
N ASP A 349 -9.97 11.80 7.45
CA ASP A 349 -9.34 12.38 8.64
C ASP A 349 -10.29 12.24 9.83
N ALA A 350 -10.25 11.09 10.47
CA ALA A 350 -11.11 10.75 11.59
C ALA A 350 -10.82 11.63 12.82
N GLY A 351 -9.59 12.10 12.98
CA GLY A 351 -9.24 13.02 14.05
C GLY A 351 -10.00 14.36 13.92
N ARG A 352 -10.11 14.89 12.70
CA ARG A 352 -10.91 16.10 12.42
C ARG A 352 -12.41 15.82 12.38
N MET A 353 -12.82 14.62 11.96
CA MET A 353 -14.23 14.24 11.91
C MET A 353 -14.82 13.94 13.29
N LEU A 354 -14.01 13.40 14.22
CA LEU A 354 -14.42 12.97 15.56
C LEU A 354 -13.67 13.76 16.66
N PRO A 355 -13.79 15.09 16.73
CA PRO A 355 -12.94 15.94 17.58
C PRO A 355 -13.16 15.74 19.09
N HIS A 356 -14.20 15.02 19.48
CA HIS A 356 -14.48 14.63 20.87
C HIS A 356 -13.64 13.45 21.37
N LEU A 357 -12.97 12.72 20.46
CA LEU A 357 -12.10 11.60 20.79
C LEU A 357 -10.64 12.05 20.87
N ALA A 358 -9.96 11.74 21.98
CA ALA A 358 -8.52 11.89 22.06
C ALA A 358 -7.81 10.83 21.18
N TRP A 359 -6.59 11.11 20.71
CA TRP A 359 -5.83 10.19 19.87
C TRP A 359 -5.62 8.79 20.49
N LYS A 360 -5.51 8.69 21.83
CA LYS A 360 -5.45 7.43 22.59
C LYS A 360 -6.78 6.65 22.64
N GLN A 361 -7.83 7.22 22.08
CA GLN A 361 -9.13 6.56 21.91
C GLN A 361 -9.33 6.07 20.48
N TYR A 362 -8.27 6.19 19.64
CA TYR A 362 -8.17 5.67 18.28
C TYR A 362 -9.31 6.10 17.35
N PRO A 363 -9.44 7.41 17.01
CA PRO A 363 -10.53 7.92 16.16
C PRO A 363 -10.68 7.19 14.83
N GLY A 364 -9.56 6.85 14.15
CA GLY A 364 -9.59 6.10 12.90
C GLY A 364 -10.20 4.71 13.05
N HIS A 365 -9.85 4.01 14.12
CA HIS A 365 -10.41 2.70 14.45
C HIS A 365 -11.87 2.81 14.91
N ALA A 366 -12.22 3.85 15.65
CA ALA A 366 -13.59 4.12 16.09
C ALA A 366 -14.52 4.32 14.88
N LEU A 367 -14.11 5.11 13.90
CA LEU A 367 -14.87 5.32 12.67
C LEU A 367 -15.00 4.00 11.88
N ALA A 368 -13.93 3.19 11.78
CA ALA A 368 -13.99 1.88 11.10
C ALA A 368 -15.01 0.93 11.75
N ASN A 369 -15.04 0.87 13.08
CA ASN A 369 -16.04 0.08 13.80
C ASN A 369 -17.46 0.59 13.55
N GLN A 370 -17.67 1.91 13.54
CA GLN A 370 -18.99 2.49 13.31
C GLN A 370 -19.48 2.24 11.88
N LEU A 371 -18.61 2.32 10.86
CA LEU A 371 -18.93 2.01 9.47
C LEU A 371 -19.37 0.55 9.31
N TYR A 372 -18.65 -0.38 9.96
CA TYR A 372 -19.07 -1.77 9.93
C TYR A 372 -20.41 -1.98 10.64
N LEU A 373 -20.59 -1.40 11.82
CA LEU A 373 -21.82 -1.55 12.60
C LEU A 373 -23.06 -1.03 11.82
N ASP A 374 -22.95 0.14 11.20
CA ASP A 374 -24.09 0.80 10.56
C ASP A 374 -24.37 0.29 9.15
N ALA A 375 -23.33 -0.03 8.37
CA ALA A 375 -23.47 -0.34 6.94
C ALA A 375 -22.78 -1.64 6.48
N GLY A 376 -22.11 -2.39 7.37
CA GLY A 376 -21.37 -3.60 7.00
C GLY A 376 -20.12 -3.32 6.17
N ILE A 377 -19.59 -2.09 6.24
CA ILE A 377 -18.39 -1.66 5.53
C ILE A 377 -17.16 -1.90 6.42
N ARG A 378 -16.25 -2.77 5.97
CA ARG A 378 -15.00 -3.01 6.66
C ARG A 378 -13.91 -2.07 6.13
N SER A 379 -13.19 -1.41 7.04
CA SER A 379 -12.11 -0.47 6.72
C SER A 379 -10.97 -0.61 7.73
N CYS A 380 -9.92 0.20 7.61
CA CYS A 380 -8.71 0.06 8.41
C CYS A 380 -8.28 1.42 8.98
N ASP A 381 -7.81 1.41 10.22
CA ASP A 381 -7.10 2.55 10.82
C ASP A 381 -5.72 2.73 10.16
N ILE A 382 -5.33 3.97 9.92
CA ILE A 382 -3.97 4.41 9.62
C ILE A 382 -3.67 5.57 10.57
N GLY A 383 -3.33 5.22 11.79
CA GLY A 383 -3.15 6.15 12.87
C GLY A 383 -2.38 5.51 14.03
N PRO A 384 -2.52 6.02 15.26
CA PRO A 384 -1.81 5.52 16.45
C PRO A 384 -2.05 4.04 16.74
N TYR A 385 -3.23 3.52 16.40
CA TYR A 385 -3.53 2.10 16.60
C TYR A 385 -2.65 1.19 15.70
N LEU A 386 -2.32 1.63 14.49
CA LEU A 386 -1.42 0.91 13.58
C LEU A 386 0.05 0.98 14.04
N MET A 387 0.44 2.04 14.76
CA MET A 387 1.80 2.17 15.26
C MET A 387 2.03 1.26 16.47
N ASP A 388 3.13 0.52 16.46
CA ASP A 388 3.56 -0.22 17.64
C ASP A 388 4.03 0.75 18.75
N ARG A 389 4.16 0.24 19.99
CA ARG A 389 4.76 1.00 21.07
C ARG A 389 6.22 1.29 20.78
N ASP A 390 6.73 2.38 21.35
CA ASP A 390 8.16 2.64 21.32
C ASP A 390 8.91 1.43 21.93
N PRO A 391 9.89 0.86 21.22
CA PRO A 391 10.54 -0.38 21.67
C PRO A 391 11.37 -0.23 22.94
N VAL A 392 11.74 1.01 23.31
CA VAL A 392 12.57 1.32 24.49
C VAL A 392 11.69 1.74 25.66
N THR A 393 10.83 2.75 25.45
CA THR A 393 10.00 3.33 26.52
C THR A 393 8.71 2.57 26.76
N GLN A 394 8.27 1.73 25.81
CA GLN A 394 6.98 1.03 25.77
C GLN A 394 5.76 1.99 25.80
N GLU A 395 6.00 3.26 25.52
CA GLU A 395 4.93 4.25 25.41
C GLU A 395 4.24 4.17 24.05
N GLU A 396 2.96 4.51 24.04
CA GLU A 396 2.21 4.67 22.79
C GLU A 396 2.72 5.90 22.04
N GLN A 397 2.86 5.76 20.72
CA GLN A 397 3.29 6.83 19.85
C GLN A 397 2.09 7.48 19.18
N GLN A 398 2.08 8.81 19.16
CA GLN A 398 1.12 9.55 18.36
C GLN A 398 1.54 9.52 16.90
N ALA A 399 0.63 9.11 16.01
CA ALA A 399 0.85 9.19 14.56
C ALA A 399 0.67 10.63 14.06
N PRO A 400 1.24 10.97 12.90
CA PRO A 400 0.97 12.26 12.24
C PRO A 400 -0.51 12.45 11.90
N PHE A 401 -1.25 11.36 11.72
CA PHE A 401 -2.65 11.36 11.32
C PHE A 401 -3.48 10.36 12.13
N GLU A 402 -4.80 10.61 12.10
CA GLU A 402 -5.85 9.74 12.63
C GLU A 402 -6.75 9.32 11.45
N PHE A 403 -6.23 8.56 10.50
CA PHE A 403 -6.99 8.22 9.30
C PHE A 403 -7.82 6.93 9.45
N THR A 404 -8.99 6.93 8.80
CA THR A 404 -9.68 5.71 8.41
C THR A 404 -9.51 5.53 6.91
N ARG A 405 -8.83 4.45 6.50
CA ARG A 405 -8.56 4.14 5.11
C ARG A 405 -9.68 3.31 4.50
N LEU A 406 -10.27 3.81 3.42
CA LEU A 406 -11.23 3.12 2.57
C LEU A 406 -10.51 2.62 1.31
N ALA A 407 -9.79 1.49 1.43
CA ALA A 407 -9.02 0.93 0.33
C ALA A 407 -9.91 0.14 -0.63
N VAL A 408 -10.08 0.60 -1.85
CA VAL A 408 -10.99 -0.01 -2.83
C VAL A 408 -10.28 -1.13 -3.60
N PRO A 409 -10.72 -2.40 -3.51
CA PRO A 409 -10.21 -3.49 -4.33
C PRO A 409 -10.41 -3.23 -5.83
N ARG A 410 -9.45 -3.68 -6.63
CA ARG A 410 -9.45 -3.47 -8.09
C ARG A 410 -10.50 -4.34 -8.77
N ARG A 411 -11.37 -3.75 -9.61
CA ARG A 411 -12.40 -4.42 -10.44
C ARG A 411 -13.46 -5.19 -9.62
N VAL A 412 -13.73 -4.81 -8.36
CA VAL A 412 -14.65 -5.53 -7.47
C VAL A 412 -15.94 -4.77 -7.26
N TYR A 413 -15.87 -3.52 -6.84
CA TYR A 413 -17.02 -2.71 -6.47
C TYR A 413 -17.43 -1.75 -7.59
N THR A 414 -18.75 -1.60 -7.78
CA THR A 414 -19.36 -0.68 -8.72
C THR A 414 -19.59 0.70 -8.10
N GLN A 415 -20.03 1.67 -8.93
CA GLN A 415 -20.38 3.00 -8.45
C GLN A 415 -21.44 2.97 -7.35
N SER A 416 -22.48 2.14 -7.45
CA SER A 416 -23.52 2.04 -6.41
C SER A 416 -22.99 1.57 -5.04
N HIS A 417 -21.91 0.77 -5.02
CA HIS A 417 -21.24 0.46 -3.76
C HIS A 417 -20.53 1.69 -3.20
N MET A 418 -19.92 2.52 -4.05
CA MET A 418 -19.29 3.78 -3.61
C MET A 418 -20.31 4.77 -3.09
N ASP A 419 -21.51 4.85 -3.70
CA ASP A 419 -22.62 5.67 -3.21
C ASP A 419 -23.06 5.24 -1.81
N VAL A 420 -23.17 3.94 -1.54
CA VAL A 420 -23.47 3.40 -0.19
C VAL A 420 -22.38 3.79 0.81
N VAL A 421 -21.11 3.72 0.40
CA VAL A 421 -19.99 4.12 1.27
C VAL A 421 -20.07 5.62 1.60
N ALA A 422 -20.28 6.47 0.59
CA ALA A 422 -20.40 7.92 0.79
C ALA A 422 -21.58 8.27 1.70
N GLU A 423 -22.76 7.62 1.50
CA GLU A 423 -23.94 7.82 2.34
C GLU A 423 -23.66 7.42 3.80
N ALA A 424 -23.03 6.27 4.03
CA ALA A 424 -22.71 5.77 5.36
C ALA A 424 -21.76 6.71 6.11
N VAL A 425 -20.69 7.16 5.45
CA VAL A 425 -19.74 8.12 6.03
C VAL A 425 -20.42 9.45 6.34
N THR A 426 -21.19 9.98 5.38
CA THR A 426 -21.92 11.26 5.55
C THR A 426 -22.91 11.20 6.70
N LYS A 427 -23.61 10.07 6.88
CA LYS A 427 -24.54 9.88 7.99
C LYS A 427 -23.81 9.93 9.34
N ILE A 428 -22.67 9.28 9.46
CA ILE A 428 -21.86 9.30 10.69
C ILE A 428 -21.31 10.72 10.94
N ALA A 429 -20.89 11.43 9.89
CA ALA A 429 -20.37 12.80 10.00
C ALA A 429 -21.38 13.83 10.51
N ARG A 430 -22.68 13.55 10.38
CA ARG A 430 -23.77 14.41 10.90
C ARG A 430 -23.96 14.30 12.41
N GLU A 431 -23.59 13.20 13.03
CA GLU A 431 -23.75 12.92 14.45
C GLU A 431 -22.47 12.28 15.03
N PRO A 432 -21.30 12.95 14.86
CA PRO A 432 -20.00 12.36 15.20
C PRO A 432 -19.87 12.01 16.67
N GLU A 433 -20.54 12.74 17.56
CA GLU A 433 -20.52 12.54 19.02
C GLU A 433 -21.13 11.19 19.46
N LYS A 434 -21.84 10.48 18.56
CA LYS A 434 -22.36 9.15 18.83
C LYS A 434 -21.34 8.03 18.64
N VAL A 435 -20.19 8.33 18.04
CA VAL A 435 -19.12 7.36 17.83
C VAL A 435 -18.31 7.20 19.10
N PRO A 436 -18.28 6.02 19.73
CA PRO A 436 -17.51 5.80 20.95
C PRO A 436 -16.01 5.66 20.64
N GLY A 437 -15.16 6.10 21.57
CA GLY A 437 -13.75 5.76 21.55
C GLY A 437 -13.50 4.31 21.97
N TYR A 438 -12.28 3.82 21.73
CA TYR A 438 -11.87 2.45 22.07
C TYR A 438 -10.63 2.45 22.96
N ARG A 439 -10.43 1.35 23.71
CA ARG A 439 -9.19 1.05 24.41
C ARG A 439 -8.73 -0.36 24.13
N ILE A 440 -7.43 -0.56 24.04
CA ILE A 440 -6.82 -1.88 23.89
C ILE A 440 -6.88 -2.59 25.22
N THR A 441 -7.35 -3.84 25.23
CA THR A 441 -7.39 -4.72 26.41
C THR A 441 -6.32 -5.79 26.35
N TRP A 442 -5.80 -6.08 25.15
CA TRP A 442 -4.67 -6.97 24.92
C TRP A 442 -4.05 -6.65 23.56
N GLU A 443 -2.71 -6.73 23.47
CA GLU A 443 -1.96 -6.53 22.23
C GLU A 443 -0.73 -7.44 22.16
N PRO A 444 -0.31 -7.87 20.94
CA PRO A 444 0.97 -8.53 20.72
C PRO A 444 2.11 -7.49 20.76
N PRO A 445 3.39 -7.98 20.88
CA PRO A 445 4.54 -7.07 21.00
C PRO A 445 4.88 -6.27 19.73
N VAL A 446 4.42 -6.73 18.54
CA VAL A 446 4.65 -6.09 17.24
C VAL A 446 3.44 -6.25 16.35
N LEU A 447 3.23 -5.29 15.43
CA LEU A 447 2.13 -5.27 14.46
C LEU A 447 0.76 -5.46 15.15
N ARG A 448 0.57 -4.71 16.24
CA ARG A 448 -0.53 -4.90 17.20
C ARG A 448 -1.92 -4.82 16.57
N HIS A 449 -2.11 -4.00 15.56
CA HIS A 449 -3.41 -3.79 14.90
C HIS A 449 -4.00 -5.04 14.25
N PHE A 450 -3.19 -6.04 13.88
CA PHE A 450 -3.70 -7.28 13.28
C PHE A 450 -4.45 -8.19 14.25
N THR A 451 -4.06 -8.21 15.52
CA THR A 451 -4.57 -9.22 16.47
C THR A 451 -4.96 -8.67 17.84
N SER A 452 -4.84 -7.37 18.10
CA SER A 452 -5.25 -6.76 19.37
C SER A 452 -6.73 -6.99 19.66
N ARG A 453 -7.05 -6.97 20.95
CA ARG A 453 -8.41 -6.96 21.45
C ARG A 453 -8.72 -5.59 22.03
N LEU A 454 -9.88 -5.07 21.68
CA LEU A 454 -10.35 -3.76 22.10
C LEU A 454 -11.72 -3.87 22.74
N GLU A 455 -12.12 -2.79 23.42
CA GLU A 455 -13.47 -2.58 23.89
C GLU A 455 -13.86 -1.08 23.77
N PRO A 456 -15.14 -0.77 23.54
CA PRO A 456 -15.61 0.60 23.51
C PRO A 456 -15.51 1.24 24.89
N ILE A 457 -15.13 2.52 24.93
CA ILE A 457 -15.16 3.35 26.14
C ILE A 457 -16.59 3.85 26.30
N ARG A 458 -17.18 3.56 27.45
CA ARG A 458 -18.56 3.95 27.80
C ARG A 458 -18.62 5.39 28.34
#